data_55dc6b43f07a0cd10d328e71ad8e2f3a
#
_entry.id   55dc6b43f07a0cd10d328e71ad8e2f3a
#
_cell.length_a   1.000
_cell.length_b   1.000
_cell.length_c   1.000
_cell.angle_alpha   90.00
_cell.angle_beta   90.00
_cell.angle_gamma   90.00
#
_symmetry.space_group_name_H-M   'P 1'
#
loop_
_entity.id
_entity.type
_entity.pdbx_description
1 polymer ?
#
loop_
_entity_poly.entity_id
_entity_poly.type
_entity_poly.pdbx_seq_one_letter_code
_entity_poly.pdbx_strand_id
1 'polypeptide(L)'
;EFENEYLGYLSTGQQQRVMIARALISNPELLILDEPASGLDYLARETLLEVLETLSHERPEITIIYVAHFIEEIIPIFDKIFILSKGMNFAQGKIDDVLTNKTMSSLFNRNVEVVNYKNRFSLHMIG
;
A
#
# COMPACT_ATOMS: atom_id res chain seq x y z
N GLU A 1 3.88 -21.31 -14.59
CA GLU A 1 4.97 -20.93 -15.50
C GLU A 1 6.20 -20.45 -14.73
N PHE A 2 6.00 -19.60 -13.71
CA PHE A 2 7.11 -19.10 -12.89
C PHE A 2 7.61 -20.09 -11.85
N GLU A 3 6.92 -21.18 -11.61
CA GLU A 3 7.30 -22.17 -10.62
C GLU A 3 8.67 -22.81 -10.90
N ASN A 4 9.02 -22.92 -12.16
CA ASN A 4 10.27 -23.55 -12.59
C ASN A 4 11.42 -22.56 -12.79
N GLU A 5 11.20 -21.28 -12.51
CA GLU A 5 12.21 -20.24 -12.63
C GLU A 5 12.77 -19.86 -11.28
N TYR A 6 14.06 -19.52 -11.25
CA TYR A 6 14.67 -18.96 -10.05
C TYR A 6 14.21 -17.53 -9.86
N LEU A 7 13.83 -17.15 -8.63
CA LEU A 7 13.40 -15.79 -8.32
C LEU A 7 14.41 -14.74 -8.75
N GLY A 8 15.71 -15.05 -8.75
CA GLY A 8 16.75 -14.12 -9.16
C GLY A 8 16.68 -13.69 -10.63
N TYR A 9 15.99 -14.46 -11.48
CA TYR A 9 15.82 -14.12 -12.90
C TYR A 9 14.57 -13.31 -13.19
N LEU A 10 13.71 -13.12 -12.18
CA LEU A 10 12.50 -12.34 -12.32
C LEU A 10 12.75 -10.88 -11.99
N SER A 11 11.98 -9.98 -12.60
CA SER A 11 11.98 -8.58 -12.18
C SER A 11 11.46 -8.46 -10.74
N THR A 12 11.77 -7.36 -10.07
CA THR A 12 11.29 -7.12 -8.70
C THR A 12 9.76 -7.20 -8.63
N GLY A 13 9.05 -6.63 -9.62
CA GLY A 13 7.59 -6.69 -9.67
C GLY A 13 7.08 -8.12 -9.84
N GLN A 14 7.73 -8.92 -10.69
CA GLN A 14 7.38 -10.33 -10.85
C GLN A 14 7.64 -11.12 -9.57
N GLN A 15 8.75 -10.85 -8.89
CA GLN A 15 9.06 -11.47 -7.60
C GLN A 15 7.97 -11.18 -6.57
N GLN A 16 7.50 -9.92 -6.49
CA GLN A 16 6.44 -9.55 -5.56
C GLN A 16 5.14 -10.30 -5.85
N ARG A 17 4.76 -10.41 -7.12
CA ARG A 17 3.54 -11.15 -7.49
C ARG A 17 3.65 -12.64 -7.16
N VAL A 18 4.82 -13.25 -7.37
CA VAL A 18 5.06 -14.65 -7.01
C VAL A 18 4.95 -14.84 -5.50
N MET A 19 5.51 -13.94 -4.72
CA MET A 19 5.44 -14.01 -3.25
C MET A 19 4.01 -13.92 -2.74
N ILE A 20 3.19 -13.03 -3.33
CA ILE A 20 1.78 -12.93 -2.99
C ILE A 20 1.06 -14.23 -3.34
N ALA A 21 1.29 -14.78 -4.53
CA ALA A 21 0.68 -16.04 -4.96
C ALA A 21 1.02 -17.18 -4.00
N ARG A 22 2.28 -17.27 -3.57
CA ARG A 22 2.71 -18.27 -2.59
C ARG A 22 1.98 -18.14 -1.26
N ALA A 23 1.84 -16.91 -0.78
CA ALA A 23 1.13 -16.66 0.47
C ALA A 23 -0.34 -17.10 0.37
N LEU A 24 -0.96 -16.94 -0.79
CA LEU A 24 -2.36 -17.30 -1.01
C LEU A 24 -2.60 -18.81 -1.07
N ILE A 25 -1.58 -19.61 -1.38
CA ILE A 25 -1.70 -21.08 -1.43
C ILE A 25 -2.15 -21.64 -0.08
N SER A 26 -1.70 -21.03 1.03
CA SER A 26 -2.08 -21.46 2.37
C SER A 26 -3.52 -21.06 2.77
N ASN A 27 -4.23 -20.37 1.89
CA ASN A 27 -5.60 -19.89 2.14
C ASN A 27 -5.71 -19.05 3.40
N PRO A 28 -4.96 -17.93 3.50
CA PRO A 28 -4.87 -17.15 4.72
C PRO A 28 -6.12 -16.33 5.00
N GLU A 29 -6.37 -16.03 6.27
CA GLU A 29 -7.36 -15.04 6.68
C GLU A 29 -6.75 -13.63 6.75
N LEU A 30 -5.43 -13.56 6.89
CA LEU A 30 -4.67 -12.31 7.01
C LEU A 30 -3.46 -12.36 6.08
N LEU A 31 -3.36 -11.35 5.23
CA LEU A 31 -2.20 -11.15 4.34
C LEU A 31 -1.48 -9.87 4.76
N ILE A 32 -0.22 -10.00 5.16
CA ILE A 32 0.61 -8.86 5.54
C ILE A 32 1.64 -8.62 4.44
N LEU A 33 1.64 -7.42 3.89
CA LEU A 33 2.58 -7.00 2.86
C LEU A 33 3.43 -5.87 3.42
N ASP A 34 4.71 -6.14 3.63
CA ASP A 34 5.65 -5.18 4.20
C ASP A 34 6.44 -4.49 3.10
N GLU A 35 6.05 -3.26 2.79
CA GLU A 35 6.66 -2.43 1.76
C GLU A 35 6.79 -3.15 0.41
N PRO A 36 5.69 -3.72 -0.11
CA PRO A 36 5.78 -4.57 -1.30
C PRO A 36 6.13 -3.80 -2.58
N ALA A 37 5.91 -2.48 -2.60
CA ALA A 37 6.23 -1.65 -3.75
C ALA A 37 7.61 -1.01 -3.68
N SER A 38 8.40 -1.31 -2.63
CA SER A 38 9.75 -0.77 -2.49
C SER A 38 10.63 -1.19 -3.66
N GLY A 39 11.29 -0.22 -4.30
CA GLY A 39 12.15 -0.47 -5.44
C GLY A 39 11.43 -0.66 -6.77
N LEU A 40 10.11 -0.62 -6.80
CA LEU A 40 9.33 -0.73 -8.04
C LEU A 40 9.22 0.64 -8.71
N ASP A 41 9.28 0.63 -10.06
CA ASP A 41 8.93 1.82 -10.83
C ASP A 41 7.41 2.06 -10.79
N TYR A 42 6.98 3.16 -11.41
CA TYR A 42 5.58 3.54 -11.40
C TYR A 42 4.66 2.45 -11.93
N LEU A 43 4.96 1.91 -13.11
CA LEU A 43 4.10 0.91 -13.74
C LEU A 43 4.04 -0.37 -12.93
N ALA A 44 5.17 -0.85 -12.43
CA ALA A 44 5.21 -2.06 -11.61
C ALA A 44 4.45 -1.88 -10.30
N ARG A 45 4.56 -0.70 -9.68
CA ARG A 45 3.78 -0.38 -8.48
C ARG A 45 2.28 -0.41 -8.77
N GLU A 46 1.84 0.27 -9.82
CA GLU A 46 0.43 0.31 -10.17
C GLU A 46 -0.10 -1.08 -10.53
N THR A 47 0.69 -1.89 -11.20
CA THR A 47 0.33 -3.28 -11.50
C THR A 47 0.15 -4.11 -10.23
N LEU A 48 1.04 -3.94 -9.26
CA LEU A 48 0.91 -4.61 -7.97
C LEU A 48 -0.39 -4.19 -7.26
N LEU A 49 -0.71 -2.91 -7.26
CA LEU A 49 -1.93 -2.40 -6.63
C LEU A 49 -3.18 -2.93 -7.33
N GLU A 50 -3.16 -3.06 -8.66
CA GLU A 50 -4.26 -3.69 -9.40
C GLU A 50 -4.45 -5.15 -9.01
N VAL A 51 -3.37 -5.89 -8.80
CA VAL A 51 -3.45 -7.28 -8.32
C VAL A 51 -4.13 -7.34 -6.96
N LEU A 52 -3.77 -6.43 -6.05
CA LEU A 52 -4.40 -6.39 -4.72
C LEU A 52 -5.86 -5.99 -4.79
N GLU A 53 -6.22 -5.08 -5.68
CA GLU A 53 -7.61 -4.71 -5.90
C GLU A 53 -8.43 -5.90 -6.38
N THR A 54 -7.93 -6.63 -7.36
CA THR A 54 -8.57 -7.85 -7.86
C THR A 54 -8.72 -8.88 -6.75
N LEU A 55 -7.66 -9.10 -5.97
CA LEU A 55 -7.68 -10.02 -4.84
C LEU A 55 -8.75 -9.64 -3.82
N SER A 56 -8.85 -8.38 -3.50
CA SER A 56 -9.84 -7.89 -2.54
C SER A 56 -11.27 -8.15 -3.00
N HIS A 57 -11.53 -8.05 -4.30
CA HIS A 57 -12.85 -8.34 -4.86
C HIS A 57 -13.15 -9.83 -4.94
N GLU A 58 -12.16 -10.65 -5.30
CA GLU A 58 -12.34 -12.11 -5.44
C GLU A 58 -12.30 -12.84 -4.09
N ARG A 59 -11.56 -12.33 -3.14
CA ARG A 59 -11.37 -12.94 -1.83
C ARG A 59 -11.63 -11.92 -0.72
N PRO A 60 -12.89 -11.42 -0.57
CA PRO A 60 -13.19 -10.36 0.41
C PRO A 60 -13.03 -10.79 1.86
N GLU A 61 -12.94 -12.10 2.13
CA GLU A 61 -12.72 -12.63 3.47
C GLU A 61 -11.28 -12.42 3.98
N ILE A 62 -10.33 -12.13 3.08
CA ILE A 62 -8.94 -11.89 3.47
C ILE A 62 -8.80 -10.46 3.96
N THR A 63 -8.23 -10.31 5.16
CA THR A 63 -7.81 -9.00 5.68
C THR A 63 -6.42 -8.71 5.16
N ILE A 64 -6.21 -7.53 4.58
CA ILE A 64 -4.92 -7.12 4.04
C ILE A 64 -4.35 -6.01 4.91
N ILE A 65 -3.13 -6.21 5.41
CA ILE A 65 -2.34 -5.17 6.04
C ILE A 65 -1.21 -4.82 5.09
N TYR A 66 -1.17 -3.57 4.66
CA TYR A 66 -0.21 -3.06 3.69
C TYR A 66 0.65 -1.98 4.35
N VAL A 67 1.94 -2.25 4.48
CA VAL A 67 2.89 -1.27 5.03
C VAL A 67 3.52 -0.50 3.89
N ALA A 68 3.39 0.82 3.92
CA ALA A 68 3.87 1.70 2.86
C ALA A 68 4.59 2.92 3.43
N HIS A 69 5.45 3.52 2.62
CA HIS A 69 6.07 4.81 2.90
C HIS A 69 5.35 5.96 2.20
N PHE A 70 4.58 5.67 1.15
CA PHE A 70 3.99 6.70 0.29
C PHE A 70 2.48 6.57 0.26
N ILE A 71 1.78 7.68 0.47
CA ILE A 71 0.31 7.68 0.44
C ILE A 71 -0.24 7.42 -0.96
N GLU A 72 0.57 7.57 -2.00
CA GLU A 72 0.20 7.24 -3.36
C GLU A 72 -0.14 5.76 -3.54
N GLU A 73 0.30 4.92 -2.60
CA GLU A 73 -0.01 3.48 -2.60
C GLU A 73 -1.36 3.15 -1.95
N ILE A 74 -2.03 4.12 -1.37
CA ILE A 74 -3.34 3.90 -0.77
C ILE A 74 -4.40 3.89 -1.88
N ILE A 75 -4.97 2.71 -2.09
CA ILE A 75 -6.05 2.50 -3.07
C ILE A 75 -7.37 2.28 -2.34
N PRO A 76 -8.53 2.36 -3.04
CA PRO A 76 -9.84 2.32 -2.38
C PRO A 76 -10.17 1.06 -1.59
N ILE A 77 -9.44 -0.03 -1.76
CA ILE A 77 -9.69 -1.25 -0.97
C ILE A 77 -9.31 -1.07 0.51
N PHE A 78 -8.46 -0.09 0.83
CA PHE A 78 -8.07 0.19 2.20
C PHE A 78 -9.04 1.21 2.81
N ASP A 79 -9.60 0.87 3.96
CA ASP A 79 -10.56 1.73 4.65
C ASP A 79 -9.97 2.40 5.89
N LYS A 80 -8.92 1.84 6.45
CA LYS A 80 -8.29 2.34 7.67
C LYS A 80 -6.81 2.55 7.50
N ILE A 81 -6.26 3.49 8.27
CA ILE A 81 -4.86 3.82 8.25
C ILE A 81 -4.33 3.92 9.68
N PHE A 82 -3.08 3.53 9.85
CA PHE A 82 -2.34 3.65 11.08
C PHE A 82 -0.99 4.30 10.74
N ILE A 83 -0.75 5.48 11.28
CA ILE A 83 0.48 6.23 11.00
C ILE A 83 1.43 6.11 12.17
N LEU A 84 2.63 5.64 11.90
CA LEU A 84 3.71 5.58 12.88
C LEU A 84 4.69 6.73 12.66
N SER A 85 5.11 7.35 13.73
CA SER A 85 6.14 8.36 13.72
C SER A 85 7.02 8.21 14.95
N LYS A 86 8.32 8.14 14.75
CA LYS A 86 9.31 8.00 15.83
C LYS A 86 8.99 6.82 16.74
N GLY A 87 8.57 5.70 16.14
CA GLY A 87 8.26 4.47 16.86
C GLY A 87 6.95 4.50 17.64
N MET A 88 6.13 5.53 17.45
CA MET A 88 4.88 5.69 18.19
C MET A 88 3.70 5.85 17.24
N ASN A 89 2.51 5.51 17.73
CA ASN A 89 1.26 5.76 17.02
C ASN A 89 1.04 7.28 16.94
N PHE A 90 1.09 7.81 15.71
CA PHE A 90 0.84 9.23 15.47
C PHE A 90 -0.64 9.51 15.26
N ALA A 91 -1.30 8.70 14.42
CA ALA A 91 -2.72 8.83 14.12
C ALA A 91 -3.25 7.50 13.61
N GLN A 92 -4.54 7.24 13.84
CA GLN A 92 -5.20 6.04 13.33
C GLN A 92 -6.69 6.29 13.15
N GLY A 93 -7.30 5.56 12.25
CA GLY A 93 -8.74 5.65 11.99
C GLY A 93 -9.07 5.45 10.53
N LYS A 94 -10.26 5.90 10.14
CA LYS A 94 -10.66 5.87 8.75
C LYS A 94 -9.77 6.78 7.92
N ILE A 95 -9.48 6.36 6.70
CA ILE A 95 -8.57 7.11 5.83
C ILE A 95 -9.02 8.56 5.65
N ASP A 96 -10.30 8.79 5.39
CA ASP A 96 -10.81 10.15 5.17
C ASP A 96 -10.71 11.04 6.41
N ASP A 97 -10.76 10.44 7.60
CA ASP A 97 -10.65 11.19 8.86
C ASP A 97 -9.20 11.51 9.21
N VAL A 98 -8.26 10.65 8.79
CA VAL A 98 -6.84 10.76 9.15
C VAL A 98 -6.03 11.50 8.10
N LEU A 99 -6.25 11.22 6.81
CA LEU A 99 -5.51 11.88 5.72
C LEU A 99 -6.07 13.27 5.44
N THR A 100 -5.80 14.20 6.35
CA THR A 100 -6.18 15.59 6.25
C THR A 100 -4.95 16.48 6.15
N ASN A 101 -5.14 17.70 5.65
CA ASN A 101 -4.05 18.68 5.58
C ASN A 101 -3.44 18.91 6.97
N LYS A 102 -4.30 19.01 7.99
CA LYS A 102 -3.87 19.24 9.37
C LYS A 102 -2.99 18.09 9.89
N THR A 103 -3.43 16.86 9.72
CA THR A 103 -2.69 15.67 10.20
C THR A 103 -1.35 15.56 9.50
N MET A 104 -1.34 15.69 8.18
CA MET A 104 -0.12 15.52 7.41
C MET A 104 0.87 16.67 7.62
N SER A 105 0.35 17.89 7.78
CA SER A 105 1.19 19.04 8.12
C SER A 105 1.83 18.88 9.49
N SER A 106 1.09 18.36 10.45
CA SER A 106 1.61 18.07 11.79
C SER A 106 2.67 16.95 11.75
N LEU A 107 2.41 15.90 10.96
CA LEU A 107 3.34 14.77 10.83
C LEU A 107 4.71 15.21 10.30
N PHE A 108 4.72 16.05 9.27
CA PHE A 108 5.95 16.49 8.61
C PHE A 108 6.50 17.80 9.15
N ASN A 109 5.77 18.44 10.06
CA ASN A 109 6.12 19.76 10.58
C ASN A 109 6.36 20.77 9.46
N ARG A 110 5.55 20.69 8.43
CA ARG A 110 5.57 21.55 7.24
C ARG A 110 4.14 21.74 6.75
N ASN A 111 3.89 22.79 6.02
CA ASN A 111 2.58 23.03 5.44
C ASN A 111 2.37 22.10 4.24
N VAL A 112 1.48 21.14 4.39
CA VAL A 112 1.24 20.08 3.40
C VAL A 112 -0.23 20.03 3.04
N GLU A 113 -0.52 19.91 1.76
CA GLU A 113 -1.87 19.71 1.26
C GLU A 113 -2.04 18.28 0.76
N VAL A 114 -3.13 17.65 1.19
CA VAL A 114 -3.54 16.32 0.71
C VAL A 114 -4.48 16.52 -0.47
N VAL A 115 -4.14 15.93 -1.60
CA VAL A 115 -4.99 15.97 -2.79
C VAL A 115 -5.57 14.58 -3.02
N ASN A 116 -6.88 14.51 -3.19
CA ASN A 116 -7.57 13.29 -3.57
C ASN A 116 -8.07 13.46 -5.01
N TYR A 117 -7.47 12.70 -5.92
CA TYR A 117 -7.88 12.67 -7.31
C TYR A 117 -8.37 11.27 -7.66
N LYS A 118 -9.68 11.15 -7.91
CA LYS A 118 -10.32 9.87 -8.25
C LYS A 118 -9.98 8.76 -7.25
N ASN A 119 -10.09 9.09 -5.97
CA ASN A 119 -9.80 8.19 -4.84
C ASN A 119 -8.34 7.73 -4.74
N ARG A 120 -7.42 8.48 -5.33
CA ARG A 120 -5.99 8.30 -5.15
C ARG A 120 -5.41 9.57 -4.53
N PHE A 121 -4.52 9.38 -3.57
CA PHE A 121 -4.00 10.48 -2.75
C PHE A 121 -2.60 10.87 -3.16
N SER A 122 -2.31 12.16 -3.03
CA SER A 122 -0.95 12.70 -3.16
C SER A 122 -0.75 13.83 -2.17
N LEU A 123 0.50 14.14 -1.88
CA LEU A 123 0.88 15.21 -0.98
C LEU A 123 1.64 16.29 -1.72
N HIS A 124 1.35 17.55 -1.39
CA HIS A 124 2.06 18.69 -1.96
C HIS A 124 2.48 19.64 -0.84
N MET A 125 3.75 20.01 -0.82
CA MET A 125 4.18 21.06 0.10
C MET A 125 3.74 22.42 -0.42
N ILE A 126 3.21 23.23 0.50
CA ILE A 126 2.72 24.57 0.17
C ILE A 126 3.70 25.57 0.77
N GLY A 127 4.19 26.41 -0.10
CA GLY A 127 5.10 27.49 0.08
C GLY A 127 5.56 28.02 1.34
#